data_2e4baef4c91651a164f162de78b1b9c6
#
_entry.id   2e4baef4c91651a164f162de78b1b9c6
#
_cell.length_a   1.000
_cell.length_b   1.000
_cell.length_c   1.000
_cell.angle_alpha   90.00
_cell.angle_beta   90.00
_cell.angle_gamma   90.00
#
_symmetry.space_group_name_H-M   'P 1'
#
loop_
_entity.id
_entity.type
_entity.pdbx_description
1 polymer ?
#
loop_
_entity_poly.entity_id
_entity_poly.type
_entity_poly.pdbx_seq_one_letter_code
_entity_poly.pdbx_strand_id
1 'polypeptide(L)'
;MRVLKPLDCYFCSIMKKILIVDDLHPVFKEQAIAMGYHVDDEPQITRQQTMERIKDYQGIAVRTKFRIDQELFDAAPNLQFVARAGAGLDNIDDKVAFERNIQLINAPEGNCDAVGEHATGMLLSLMNNFRRADMEIRDGIWDREGNRGYELKCKTVGIIGYGFMGQSFAKKLAGFEVEVIAYDKYKTGFSDAYVREVSMEEIVKHSDVLSLHVPLTTETRQMVNDEYFFHFKKPIFFINTARGEIVDTAALLKNIASGKIIGAGLDVLQTEKFPALAEQPWYNALKADKKVILTPHVGGWTFDSYRKISEVLAEKLRNLSL
;
A
#
# COMPACT_ATOMS: atom_id res chain seq x y z
N MET A 1 -3.50 69.59 -18.13
CA MET A 1 -3.69 68.61 -17.06
C MET A 1 -4.41 67.42 -17.65
N ARG A 2 -3.67 66.34 -17.93
CA ARG A 2 -4.26 65.04 -18.33
C ARG A 2 -4.34 64.19 -17.06
N VAL A 3 -5.58 63.91 -16.63
CA VAL A 3 -5.87 63.01 -15.54
C VAL A 3 -5.59 61.58 -16.00
N LEU A 4 -4.56 60.96 -15.46
CA LEU A 4 -4.31 59.53 -15.60
C LEU A 4 -5.37 58.78 -14.76
N LYS A 5 -6.20 57.97 -15.44
CA LYS A 5 -7.08 57.01 -14.78
C LYS A 5 -6.22 55.88 -14.22
N PRO A 6 -6.49 55.40 -12.98
CA PRO A 6 -5.83 54.22 -12.47
C PRO A 6 -6.23 52.99 -13.29
N LEU A 7 -5.24 52.24 -13.75
CA LEU A 7 -5.41 50.91 -14.29
C LEU A 7 -5.84 49.98 -13.13
N ASP A 8 -7.14 49.75 -13.05
CA ASP A 8 -7.68 48.68 -12.21
C ASP A 8 -7.11 47.33 -12.69
N CYS A 9 -6.12 46.82 -11.98
CA CYS A 9 -5.64 45.44 -12.09
C CYS A 9 -6.74 44.51 -11.52
N TYR A 10 -7.75 44.19 -12.36
CA TYR A 10 -8.68 43.10 -12.09
C TYR A 10 -8.02 41.74 -12.47
N PHE A 11 -7.01 41.33 -11.73
CA PHE A 11 -6.70 39.93 -11.52
C PHE A 11 -7.21 39.55 -10.12
N CYS A 12 -8.52 39.48 -9.98
CA CYS A 12 -9.11 38.68 -8.92
C CYS A 12 -8.89 37.21 -9.30
N SER A 13 -7.73 36.65 -8.98
CA SER A 13 -7.54 35.22 -9.09
C SER A 13 -8.55 34.57 -8.13
N ILE A 14 -9.55 33.91 -8.71
CA ILE A 14 -10.52 33.12 -7.93
C ILE A 14 -9.71 32.16 -7.09
N MET A 15 -9.76 32.33 -5.76
CA MET A 15 -9.03 31.49 -4.81
C MET A 15 -9.48 30.04 -5.01
N LYS A 16 -8.55 29.16 -5.40
CA LYS A 16 -8.84 27.74 -5.59
C LYS A 16 -9.20 27.08 -4.26
N LYS A 17 -10.16 26.15 -4.30
CA LYS A 17 -10.70 25.48 -3.12
C LYS A 17 -10.35 24.01 -3.11
N ILE A 18 -10.00 23.49 -1.92
CA ILE A 18 -9.76 22.07 -1.66
C ILE A 18 -10.76 21.58 -0.62
N LEU A 19 -11.42 20.46 -0.87
CA LEU A 19 -12.25 19.76 0.09
C LEU A 19 -11.49 18.54 0.62
N ILE A 20 -11.16 18.52 1.91
CA ILE A 20 -10.62 17.36 2.61
C ILE A 20 -11.80 16.57 3.16
N VAL A 21 -11.99 15.34 2.68
CA VAL A 21 -13.15 14.50 3.02
C VAL A 21 -12.82 13.33 3.94
N ASP A 22 -11.55 13.17 4.32
CA ASP A 22 -11.06 12.05 5.10
C ASP A 22 -10.07 12.54 6.17
N ASP A 23 -9.67 11.68 7.09
CA ASP A 23 -8.70 12.00 8.13
C ASP A 23 -7.28 12.08 7.53
N LEU A 24 -6.75 13.30 7.45
CA LEU A 24 -5.40 13.63 7.02
C LEU A 24 -4.66 14.39 8.13
N HIS A 25 -3.33 14.25 8.18
CA HIS A 25 -2.54 15.04 9.14
C HIS A 25 -2.67 16.55 8.84
N PRO A 26 -2.85 17.40 9.84
CA PRO A 26 -3.08 18.86 9.69
C PRO A 26 -2.08 19.58 8.81
N VAL A 27 -0.85 19.06 8.71
CA VAL A 27 0.22 19.67 7.89
C VAL A 27 -0.16 19.83 6.42
N PHE A 28 -1.02 18.95 5.86
CA PHE A 28 -1.49 19.10 4.47
C PHE A 28 -2.35 20.37 4.33
N LYS A 29 -3.31 20.55 5.22
CA LYS A 29 -4.18 21.73 5.27
C LYS A 29 -3.36 23.01 5.47
N GLU A 30 -2.45 23.02 6.44
CA GLU A 30 -1.59 24.17 6.76
C GLU A 30 -0.76 24.60 5.55
N GLN A 31 -0.13 23.63 4.86
CA GLN A 31 0.68 23.93 3.68
C GLN A 31 -0.18 24.35 2.49
N ALA A 32 -1.35 23.73 2.25
CA ALA A 32 -2.26 24.15 1.19
C ALA A 32 -2.76 25.59 1.38
N ILE A 33 -3.11 26.00 2.61
CA ILE A 33 -3.46 27.38 2.94
C ILE A 33 -2.28 28.32 2.68
N ALA A 34 -1.07 27.93 3.06
CA ALA A 34 0.14 28.73 2.81
C ALA A 34 0.43 28.89 1.29
N MET A 35 -0.05 28.00 0.43
CA MET A 35 -0.01 28.10 -1.03
C MET A 35 -1.14 28.96 -1.62
N GLY A 36 -2.05 29.48 -0.80
CA GLY A 36 -3.17 30.32 -1.23
C GLY A 36 -4.46 29.59 -1.55
N TYR A 37 -4.59 28.30 -1.17
CA TYR A 37 -5.85 27.59 -1.29
C TYR A 37 -6.81 27.90 -0.14
N HIS A 38 -8.09 27.98 -0.44
CA HIS A 38 -9.12 27.84 0.59
C HIS A 38 -9.36 26.35 0.88
N VAL A 39 -9.30 25.93 2.13
CA VAL A 39 -9.38 24.53 2.51
C VAL A 39 -10.52 24.29 3.48
N ASP A 40 -11.53 23.56 3.03
CA ASP A 40 -12.58 23.01 3.88
C ASP A 40 -12.18 21.60 4.32
N ASP A 41 -12.06 21.41 5.64
CA ASP A 41 -11.59 20.19 6.26
C ASP A 41 -12.75 19.52 7.00
N GLU A 42 -13.34 18.51 6.36
CA GLU A 42 -14.58 17.86 6.80
C GLU A 42 -14.46 16.35 6.84
N PRO A 43 -13.65 15.78 7.74
CA PRO A 43 -13.40 14.34 7.80
C PRO A 43 -14.65 13.51 8.13
N GLN A 44 -15.75 14.14 8.56
CA GLN A 44 -17.03 13.47 8.84
C GLN A 44 -18.04 13.56 7.69
N ILE A 45 -17.74 14.33 6.62
CA ILE A 45 -18.66 14.50 5.48
C ILE A 45 -18.99 13.15 4.85
N THR A 46 -20.25 12.91 4.50
CA THR A 46 -20.68 11.70 3.77
C THR A 46 -20.40 11.84 2.27
N ARG A 47 -20.41 10.71 1.53
CA ARG A 47 -20.28 10.73 0.07
C ARG A 47 -21.39 11.58 -0.58
N GLN A 48 -22.63 11.46 -0.11
CA GLN A 48 -23.77 12.25 -0.61
C GLN A 48 -23.52 13.76 -0.43
N GLN A 49 -23.16 14.19 0.76
CA GLN A 49 -22.86 15.60 1.05
C GLN A 49 -21.66 16.10 0.25
N THR A 50 -20.67 15.24 0.01
CA THR A 50 -19.53 15.57 -0.86
C THR A 50 -19.99 15.85 -2.29
N MET A 51 -20.85 15.02 -2.86
CA MET A 51 -21.39 15.19 -4.22
C MET A 51 -22.20 16.48 -4.37
N GLU A 52 -22.93 16.90 -3.33
CA GLU A 52 -23.70 18.16 -3.34
C GLU A 52 -22.82 19.41 -3.38
N ARG A 53 -21.59 19.32 -2.82
CA ARG A 53 -20.68 20.47 -2.61
C ARG A 53 -19.50 20.52 -3.57
N ILE A 54 -19.05 19.38 -4.06
CA ILE A 54 -17.76 19.26 -4.80
C ILE A 54 -17.68 20.10 -6.06
N LYS A 55 -18.81 20.51 -6.62
CA LYS A 55 -18.89 21.37 -7.83
C LYS A 55 -18.13 22.69 -7.68
N ASP A 56 -17.93 23.16 -6.47
CA ASP A 56 -17.31 24.46 -6.18
C ASP A 56 -15.79 24.34 -5.89
N TYR A 57 -15.22 23.11 -5.98
CA TYR A 57 -13.84 22.83 -5.60
C TYR A 57 -12.98 22.43 -6.80
N GLN A 58 -11.70 22.83 -6.75
CA GLN A 58 -10.67 22.47 -7.72
C GLN A 58 -9.86 21.25 -7.27
N GLY A 59 -9.90 20.91 -5.98
CA GLY A 59 -9.22 19.77 -5.42
C GLY A 59 -10.05 19.01 -4.40
N ILE A 60 -9.86 17.69 -4.34
CA ILE A 60 -10.38 16.84 -3.28
C ILE A 60 -9.23 16.03 -2.68
N ALA A 61 -9.18 15.95 -1.35
CA ALA A 61 -8.22 15.11 -0.64
C ALA A 61 -8.95 13.98 0.10
N VAL A 62 -8.56 12.74 -0.18
CA VAL A 62 -9.19 11.52 0.33
C VAL A 62 -8.13 10.48 0.71
N ARG A 63 -8.42 9.61 1.68
CA ARG A 63 -7.61 8.43 1.98
C ARG A 63 -8.32 7.16 1.49
N THR A 64 -9.28 6.65 2.24
CA THR A 64 -9.97 5.39 1.92
C THR A 64 -11.49 5.45 2.16
N LYS A 65 -12.01 6.60 2.55
CA LYS A 65 -13.36 6.78 3.07
C LYS A 65 -14.45 6.31 2.10
N PHE A 66 -14.32 6.67 0.81
CA PHE A 66 -15.22 6.24 -0.26
C PHE A 66 -14.51 6.25 -1.61
N ARG A 67 -15.15 5.66 -2.60
CA ARG A 67 -14.64 5.64 -3.96
C ARG A 67 -14.88 6.97 -4.67
N ILE A 68 -13.87 7.43 -5.40
CA ILE A 68 -13.95 8.53 -6.35
C ILE A 68 -14.18 7.91 -7.73
N ASP A 69 -15.43 7.76 -8.10
CA ASP A 69 -15.88 7.10 -9.31
C ASP A 69 -16.49 8.09 -10.31
N GLN A 70 -16.98 7.57 -11.43
CA GLN A 70 -17.62 8.34 -12.50
C GLN A 70 -18.69 9.30 -11.95
N GLU A 71 -19.57 8.84 -11.04
CA GLU A 71 -20.66 9.63 -10.50
C GLU A 71 -20.15 10.85 -9.71
N LEU A 72 -19.09 10.68 -8.90
CA LEU A 72 -18.47 11.79 -8.17
C LEU A 72 -17.76 12.75 -9.13
N PHE A 73 -17.08 12.24 -10.14
CA PHE A 73 -16.47 13.09 -11.16
C PHE A 73 -17.52 13.88 -11.96
N ASP A 74 -18.71 13.31 -12.22
CA ASP A 74 -19.84 14.01 -12.87
C ASP A 74 -20.38 15.17 -12.01
N ALA A 75 -20.38 15.01 -10.69
CA ALA A 75 -20.76 16.04 -9.75
C ALA A 75 -19.70 17.15 -9.56
N ALA A 76 -18.48 16.95 -10.09
CA ALA A 76 -17.31 17.79 -9.84
C ALA A 76 -16.76 18.47 -11.13
N PRO A 77 -17.54 19.34 -11.80
CA PRO A 77 -17.15 19.91 -13.11
C PRO A 77 -15.90 20.82 -13.06
N ASN A 78 -15.56 21.33 -11.88
CA ASN A 78 -14.41 22.23 -11.67
C ASN A 78 -13.19 21.53 -11.11
N LEU A 79 -13.24 20.20 -10.88
CA LEU A 79 -12.17 19.44 -10.28
C LEU A 79 -10.95 19.37 -11.19
N GLN A 80 -9.79 19.73 -10.67
CA GLN A 80 -8.51 19.73 -11.38
C GLN A 80 -7.57 18.64 -10.85
N PHE A 81 -7.69 18.27 -9.57
CA PHE A 81 -6.86 17.23 -8.98
C PHE A 81 -7.55 16.45 -7.87
N VAL A 82 -7.08 15.23 -7.68
CA VAL A 82 -7.41 14.38 -6.51
C VAL A 82 -6.11 14.08 -5.77
N ALA A 83 -6.05 14.44 -4.49
CA ALA A 83 -4.95 14.12 -3.59
C ALA A 83 -5.31 12.87 -2.77
N ARG A 84 -4.68 11.74 -3.08
CA ARG A 84 -4.89 10.49 -2.36
C ARG A 84 -3.87 10.31 -1.25
N ALA A 85 -4.29 10.37 0.01
CA ALA A 85 -3.42 10.20 1.17
C ALA A 85 -3.01 8.73 1.36
N GLY A 86 -1.92 8.34 0.69
CA GLY A 86 -1.32 7.02 0.71
C GLY A 86 -0.80 6.59 -0.67
N ALA A 87 -0.42 5.31 -0.82
CA ALA A 87 0.27 4.82 -2.00
C ALA A 87 -0.64 4.35 -3.15
N GLY A 88 -1.65 3.51 -2.85
CA GLY A 88 -2.52 2.93 -3.87
C GLY A 88 -3.59 3.89 -4.36
N LEU A 89 -4.08 3.69 -5.57
CA LEU A 89 -5.17 4.47 -6.18
C LEU A 89 -6.46 3.63 -6.36
N ASP A 90 -6.56 2.51 -5.69
CA ASP A 90 -7.61 1.50 -5.90
C ASP A 90 -9.04 2.04 -5.68
N ASN A 91 -9.18 3.11 -4.89
CA ASN A 91 -10.46 3.77 -4.64
C ASN A 91 -10.75 4.95 -5.58
N ILE A 92 -9.94 5.15 -6.62
CA ILE A 92 -10.12 6.23 -7.60
C ILE A 92 -10.23 5.61 -8.99
N ASP A 93 -11.18 6.07 -9.78
CA ASP A 93 -11.28 5.71 -11.20
C ASP A 93 -10.27 6.53 -12.01
N ASP A 94 -9.08 5.97 -12.17
CA ASP A 94 -7.95 6.61 -12.82
C ASP A 94 -8.18 6.84 -14.32
N LYS A 95 -8.99 6.01 -14.98
CA LYS A 95 -9.36 6.16 -16.39
C LYS A 95 -10.23 7.41 -16.59
N VAL A 96 -11.26 7.56 -15.76
CA VAL A 96 -12.13 8.74 -15.79
C VAL A 96 -11.36 10.00 -15.46
N ALA A 97 -10.47 9.94 -14.46
CA ALA A 97 -9.62 11.09 -14.13
C ALA A 97 -8.73 11.49 -15.32
N PHE A 98 -8.11 10.51 -16.00
CA PHE A 98 -7.28 10.74 -17.18
C PHE A 98 -8.08 11.36 -18.34
N GLU A 99 -9.25 10.81 -18.67
CA GLU A 99 -10.13 11.31 -19.74
C GLU A 99 -10.58 12.76 -19.51
N ARG A 100 -10.66 13.19 -18.24
CA ARG A 100 -11.04 14.56 -17.84
C ARG A 100 -9.85 15.48 -17.56
N ASN A 101 -8.63 15.03 -17.79
CA ASN A 101 -7.40 15.75 -17.45
C ASN A 101 -7.30 16.15 -15.96
N ILE A 102 -7.87 15.33 -15.06
CA ILE A 102 -7.78 15.52 -13.62
C ILE A 102 -6.48 14.88 -13.14
N GLN A 103 -5.64 15.65 -12.47
CA GLN A 103 -4.36 15.17 -11.99
C GLN A 103 -4.54 14.33 -10.70
N LEU A 104 -3.92 13.15 -10.66
CA LEU A 104 -3.90 12.29 -9.48
C LEU A 104 -2.54 12.43 -8.79
N ILE A 105 -2.55 12.84 -7.53
CA ILE A 105 -1.36 12.83 -6.68
C ILE A 105 -1.56 11.87 -5.51
N ASN A 106 -0.55 11.05 -5.26
CA ASN A 106 -0.50 10.10 -4.14
C ASN A 106 0.87 10.19 -3.46
N ALA A 107 1.04 9.51 -2.33
CA ALA A 107 2.21 9.65 -1.49
C ALA A 107 2.85 8.31 -1.09
N PRO A 108 3.29 7.48 -2.04
CA PRO A 108 3.98 6.22 -1.72
C PRO A 108 5.29 6.45 -0.97
N GLU A 109 5.97 7.58 -1.19
CA GLU A 109 7.19 7.98 -0.49
C GLU A 109 6.96 8.17 1.02
N GLY A 110 5.75 8.57 1.40
CA GLY A 110 5.40 8.87 2.79
C GLY A 110 5.22 7.63 3.66
N ASN A 111 4.93 6.46 3.08
CA ASN A 111 4.67 5.24 3.85
C ASN A 111 5.50 4.02 3.45
N CYS A 112 6.40 4.14 2.48
CA CYS A 112 7.22 3.00 2.05
C CYS A 112 8.12 2.46 3.16
N ASP A 113 8.68 3.34 4.01
CA ASP A 113 9.48 2.92 5.16
C ASP A 113 8.67 2.06 6.13
N ALA A 114 7.45 2.49 6.47
CA ALA A 114 6.55 1.75 7.35
C ALA A 114 6.24 0.36 6.79
N VAL A 115 5.90 0.26 5.49
CA VAL A 115 5.63 -1.04 4.83
C VAL A 115 6.86 -1.93 4.83
N GLY A 116 8.06 -1.39 4.55
CA GLY A 116 9.31 -2.15 4.56
C GLY A 116 9.64 -2.71 5.94
N GLU A 117 9.43 -1.91 7.00
CA GLU A 117 9.61 -2.33 8.39
C GLU A 117 8.59 -3.37 8.81
N HIS A 118 7.32 -3.16 8.45
CA HIS A 118 6.24 -4.11 8.74
C HIS A 118 6.48 -5.48 8.08
N ALA A 119 6.83 -5.50 6.80
CA ALA A 119 7.16 -6.73 6.08
C ALA A 119 8.37 -7.47 6.71
N THR A 120 9.41 -6.72 7.12
CA THR A 120 10.55 -7.27 7.84
C THR A 120 10.15 -7.85 9.19
N GLY A 121 9.32 -7.13 9.95
CA GLY A 121 8.78 -7.60 11.24
C GLY A 121 7.95 -8.88 11.10
N MET A 122 7.07 -8.96 10.07
CA MET A 122 6.31 -10.17 9.77
C MET A 122 7.23 -11.34 9.43
N LEU A 123 8.24 -11.12 8.57
CA LEU A 123 9.20 -12.15 8.18
C LEU A 123 9.95 -12.71 9.40
N LEU A 124 10.52 -11.85 10.22
CA LEU A 124 11.23 -12.26 11.43
C LEU A 124 10.31 -12.97 12.44
N SER A 125 9.07 -12.49 12.58
CA SER A 125 8.08 -13.13 13.47
C SER A 125 7.70 -14.53 12.99
N LEU A 126 7.60 -14.76 11.67
CA LEU A 126 7.38 -16.08 11.10
C LEU A 126 8.58 -17.00 11.30
N MET A 127 9.78 -16.55 10.93
CA MET A 127 11.00 -17.37 10.99
C MET A 127 11.36 -17.78 12.42
N ASN A 128 11.04 -16.95 13.41
CA ASN A 128 11.31 -17.21 14.82
C ASN A 128 10.08 -17.71 15.60
N ASN A 129 8.96 -18.01 14.95
CA ASN A 129 7.72 -18.50 15.56
C ASN A 129 7.18 -17.58 16.69
N PHE A 130 7.43 -16.24 16.68
CA PHE A 130 7.12 -15.35 17.80
C PHE A 130 5.65 -15.42 18.22
N ARG A 131 4.72 -15.34 17.26
CA ARG A 131 3.29 -15.41 17.55
C ARG A 131 2.91 -16.74 18.25
N ARG A 132 3.40 -17.85 17.73
CA ARG A 132 3.11 -19.18 18.27
C ARG A 132 3.72 -19.35 19.66
N ALA A 133 4.98 -19.02 19.83
CA ALA A 133 5.71 -19.14 21.11
C ALA A 133 5.06 -18.27 22.20
N ASP A 134 4.67 -17.02 21.90
CA ASP A 134 3.98 -16.14 22.85
C ASP A 134 2.64 -16.73 23.29
N MET A 135 1.83 -17.23 22.35
CA MET A 135 0.55 -17.88 22.67
C MET A 135 0.75 -19.11 23.55
N GLU A 136 1.68 -20.00 23.21
CA GLU A 136 1.95 -21.22 23.96
C GLU A 136 2.42 -20.93 25.41
N ILE A 137 3.30 -19.94 25.58
CA ILE A 137 3.74 -19.55 26.95
C ILE A 137 2.56 -19.00 27.79
N ARG A 138 1.67 -18.18 27.17
CA ARG A 138 0.46 -17.67 27.86
C ARG A 138 -0.51 -18.78 28.25
N ASP A 139 -0.57 -19.85 27.46
CA ASP A 139 -1.38 -21.04 27.67
C ASP A 139 -0.67 -22.06 28.61
N GLY A 140 0.50 -21.73 29.21
CA GLY A 140 1.25 -22.58 30.11
C GLY A 140 2.04 -23.69 29.42
N ILE A 141 2.29 -23.60 28.13
CA ILE A 141 3.05 -24.57 27.34
C ILE A 141 4.49 -24.09 27.18
N TRP A 142 5.47 -24.94 27.54
CA TRP A 142 6.90 -24.66 27.39
C TRP A 142 7.52 -25.60 26.35
N ASP A 143 7.31 -25.30 25.05
CA ASP A 143 7.80 -26.12 23.92
C ASP A 143 8.98 -25.45 23.20
N ARG A 144 10.21 -25.72 23.66
CA ARG A 144 11.44 -25.19 23.04
C ARG A 144 11.71 -25.81 21.67
N GLU A 145 11.51 -27.11 21.51
CA GLU A 145 11.82 -27.82 20.26
C GLU A 145 10.82 -27.49 19.17
N GLY A 146 9.54 -27.46 19.49
CA GLY A 146 8.51 -27.07 18.53
C GLY A 146 8.62 -25.63 18.06
N ASN A 147 9.22 -24.74 18.85
CA ASN A 147 9.43 -23.33 18.51
C ASN A 147 10.81 -23.03 17.92
N ARG A 148 11.60 -24.06 17.57
CA ARG A 148 12.87 -23.85 16.87
C ARG A 148 12.63 -23.13 15.54
N GLY A 149 13.28 -21.95 15.35
CA GLY A 149 13.13 -21.09 14.18
C GLY A 149 14.19 -21.32 13.11
N TYR A 150 14.21 -20.42 12.16
CA TYR A 150 15.19 -20.34 11.08
C TYR A 150 15.92 -19.01 11.16
N GLU A 151 17.21 -19.01 10.80
CA GLU A 151 17.99 -17.79 10.63
C GLU A 151 17.78 -17.21 9.22
N LEU A 152 17.74 -15.87 9.12
CA LEU A 152 17.61 -15.17 7.84
C LEU A 152 18.96 -15.08 7.09
N LYS A 153 20.07 -15.08 7.81
CA LYS A 153 21.44 -15.05 7.23
C LYS A 153 21.60 -16.13 6.17
N CYS A 154 22.24 -15.77 5.04
CA CYS A 154 22.50 -16.63 3.88
C CYS A 154 21.24 -17.15 3.17
N LYS A 155 20.06 -16.59 3.44
CA LYS A 155 18.84 -16.86 2.69
C LYS A 155 18.76 -15.95 1.47
N THR A 156 18.00 -16.40 0.46
CA THR A 156 17.64 -15.59 -0.70
C THR A 156 16.21 -15.07 -0.55
N VAL A 157 16.05 -13.75 -0.53
CA VAL A 157 14.76 -13.08 -0.50
C VAL A 157 14.39 -12.62 -1.90
N GLY A 158 13.33 -13.21 -2.46
CA GLY A 158 12.75 -12.84 -3.75
C GLY A 158 11.67 -11.76 -3.59
N ILE A 159 11.77 -10.72 -4.36
CA ILE A 159 10.83 -9.59 -4.37
C ILE A 159 10.14 -9.53 -5.74
N ILE A 160 8.82 -9.49 -5.77
CA ILE A 160 8.03 -9.22 -6.98
C ILE A 160 7.50 -7.79 -6.91
N GLY A 161 7.98 -6.95 -7.85
CA GLY A 161 7.71 -5.51 -7.88
C GLY A 161 8.77 -4.71 -7.13
N TYR A 162 9.57 -3.93 -7.86
CA TYR A 162 10.65 -3.10 -7.30
C TYR A 162 10.32 -1.60 -7.41
N GLY A 163 9.11 -1.26 -6.91
CA GLY A 163 8.66 0.11 -6.68
C GLY A 163 9.12 0.64 -5.31
N PHE A 164 8.47 1.67 -4.80
CA PHE A 164 8.78 2.27 -3.49
C PHE A 164 8.80 1.24 -2.35
N MET A 165 7.81 0.34 -2.31
CA MET A 165 7.67 -0.64 -1.23
C MET A 165 8.74 -1.74 -1.33
N GLY A 166 8.97 -2.30 -2.54
CA GLY A 166 10.00 -3.32 -2.75
C GLY A 166 11.41 -2.80 -2.47
N GLN A 167 11.72 -1.57 -2.89
CA GLN A 167 12.99 -0.91 -2.58
C GLN A 167 13.18 -0.70 -1.07
N SER A 168 12.13 -0.23 -0.39
CA SER A 168 12.19 -0.03 1.06
C SER A 168 12.42 -1.35 1.79
N PHE A 169 11.68 -2.41 1.42
CA PHE A 169 11.88 -3.72 2.02
C PHE A 169 13.30 -4.27 1.79
N ALA A 170 13.81 -4.20 0.56
CA ALA A 170 15.19 -4.62 0.24
C ALA A 170 16.22 -3.87 1.12
N LYS A 171 16.07 -2.56 1.25
CA LYS A 171 16.94 -1.73 2.08
C LYS A 171 16.89 -2.11 3.57
N LYS A 172 15.72 -2.46 4.11
CA LYS A 172 15.59 -2.88 5.52
C LYS A 172 16.27 -4.25 5.78
N LEU A 173 16.46 -5.06 4.74
CA LEU A 173 17.12 -6.35 4.85
C LEU A 173 18.66 -6.28 4.82
N ALA A 174 19.27 -5.13 4.52
CA ALA A 174 20.72 -4.98 4.32
C ALA A 174 21.59 -5.47 5.50
N GLY A 175 21.05 -5.38 6.75
CA GLY A 175 21.79 -5.80 7.95
C GLY A 175 21.72 -7.30 8.27
N PHE A 176 20.98 -8.11 7.49
CA PHE A 176 20.74 -9.53 7.79
C PHE A 176 21.66 -10.50 7.02
N GLU A 177 22.58 -9.99 6.23
CA GLU A 177 23.50 -10.81 5.42
C GLU A 177 22.75 -11.78 4.48
N VAL A 178 21.66 -11.30 3.86
CA VAL A 178 20.83 -12.02 2.89
C VAL A 178 21.20 -11.63 1.46
N GLU A 179 20.94 -12.52 0.51
CA GLU A 179 20.86 -12.14 -0.90
C GLU A 179 19.44 -11.67 -1.21
N VAL A 180 19.28 -10.43 -1.70
CA VAL A 180 17.99 -9.94 -2.18
C VAL A 180 18.00 -9.93 -3.69
N ILE A 181 17.04 -10.63 -4.30
CA ILE A 181 16.81 -10.65 -5.73
C ILE A 181 15.40 -10.12 -6.02
N ALA A 182 15.23 -9.38 -7.12
CA ALA A 182 13.94 -8.84 -7.49
C ALA A 182 13.64 -8.99 -8.98
N TYR A 183 12.37 -9.14 -9.25
CA TYR A 183 11.79 -9.07 -10.58
C TYR A 183 10.74 -7.95 -10.63
N ASP A 184 10.83 -7.12 -11.66
CA ASP A 184 9.81 -6.13 -12.00
C ASP A 184 9.45 -6.25 -13.48
N LYS A 185 8.16 -6.33 -13.82
CA LYS A 185 7.71 -6.51 -15.20
C LYS A 185 7.97 -5.30 -16.08
N TYR A 186 8.00 -4.10 -15.48
CA TYR A 186 8.01 -2.83 -16.17
C TYR A 186 9.31 -2.04 -16.02
N LYS A 187 10.22 -2.51 -15.17
CA LYS A 187 11.50 -1.87 -14.90
C LYS A 187 12.64 -2.81 -15.23
N THR A 188 13.71 -2.26 -15.76
CA THR A 188 14.98 -2.94 -16.03
C THR A 188 16.15 -2.05 -15.64
N GLY A 189 17.31 -2.65 -15.37
CA GLY A 189 18.50 -1.92 -14.99
C GLY A 189 18.43 -1.31 -13.59
N PHE A 190 17.66 -1.91 -12.68
CA PHE A 190 17.43 -1.37 -11.33
C PHE A 190 18.30 -2.03 -10.24
N SER A 191 19.25 -2.90 -10.59
CA SER A 191 20.19 -3.43 -9.60
C SER A 191 20.93 -2.31 -8.87
N ASP A 192 21.02 -2.43 -7.54
CA ASP A 192 21.68 -1.44 -6.69
C ASP A 192 22.47 -2.13 -5.55
N ALA A 193 22.84 -1.38 -4.52
CA ALA A 193 23.57 -1.92 -3.37
C ALA A 193 22.73 -2.91 -2.51
N TYR A 194 21.41 -2.96 -2.70
CA TYR A 194 20.48 -3.72 -1.87
C TYR A 194 19.81 -4.87 -2.61
N VAL A 195 19.85 -4.88 -3.95
CA VAL A 195 19.12 -5.85 -4.76
C VAL A 195 19.88 -6.20 -6.05
N ARG A 196 19.77 -7.44 -6.46
CA ARG A 196 20.13 -7.90 -7.80
C ARG A 196 18.84 -8.13 -8.62
N GLU A 197 18.75 -7.45 -9.76
CA GLU A 197 17.69 -7.70 -10.75
C GLU A 197 17.87 -9.08 -11.36
N VAL A 198 16.75 -9.83 -11.47
CA VAL A 198 16.76 -11.18 -12.01
C VAL A 198 15.48 -11.45 -12.82
N SER A 199 15.49 -12.56 -13.57
CA SER A 199 14.27 -13.06 -14.23
C SER A 199 13.30 -13.70 -13.22
N MET A 200 12.03 -13.85 -13.62
CA MET A 200 11.04 -14.59 -12.83
C MET A 200 11.45 -16.03 -12.59
N GLU A 201 12.14 -16.66 -13.56
CA GLU A 201 12.67 -18.01 -13.42
C GLU A 201 13.71 -18.11 -12.29
N GLU A 202 14.58 -17.12 -12.14
CA GLU A 202 15.56 -17.09 -11.05
C GLU A 202 14.85 -16.86 -9.68
N ILE A 203 13.81 -16.02 -9.62
CA ILE A 203 12.99 -15.87 -8.41
C ILE A 203 12.47 -17.23 -7.93
N VAL A 204 11.76 -17.98 -8.78
CA VAL A 204 11.15 -19.26 -8.39
C VAL A 204 12.19 -20.35 -8.09
N LYS A 205 13.38 -20.25 -8.65
CA LYS A 205 14.47 -21.21 -8.46
C LYS A 205 15.22 -21.00 -7.16
N HIS A 206 15.47 -19.75 -6.76
CA HIS A 206 16.45 -19.43 -5.72
C HIS A 206 15.82 -18.96 -4.40
N SER A 207 14.61 -18.40 -4.41
CA SER A 207 14.01 -17.81 -3.22
C SER A 207 13.77 -18.80 -2.08
N ASP A 208 14.14 -18.39 -0.88
CA ASP A 208 13.74 -18.98 0.41
C ASP A 208 12.59 -18.17 1.03
N VAL A 209 12.46 -16.90 0.64
CA VAL A 209 11.38 -15.99 1.01
C VAL A 209 10.85 -15.35 -0.26
N LEU A 210 9.52 -15.23 -0.39
CA LEU A 210 8.86 -14.47 -1.45
C LEU A 210 8.04 -13.34 -0.84
N SER A 211 8.26 -12.11 -1.30
CA SER A 211 7.48 -10.94 -0.91
C SER A 211 6.88 -10.22 -2.11
N LEU A 212 5.58 -9.87 -2.02
CA LEU A 212 4.85 -9.18 -3.08
C LEU A 212 4.76 -7.68 -2.82
N HIS A 213 5.10 -6.88 -3.84
CA HIS A 213 5.05 -5.41 -3.81
C HIS A 213 4.53 -4.83 -5.12
N VAL A 214 3.55 -5.49 -5.73
CA VAL A 214 2.91 -5.10 -7.00
C VAL A 214 1.52 -4.50 -6.76
N PRO A 215 1.03 -3.61 -7.63
CA PRO A 215 -0.35 -3.12 -7.56
C PRO A 215 -1.35 -4.22 -7.96
N LEU A 216 -2.61 -4.04 -7.56
CA LEU A 216 -3.70 -4.86 -8.06
C LEU A 216 -4.12 -4.38 -9.45
N THR A 217 -4.00 -5.24 -10.42
CA THR A 217 -4.41 -5.04 -11.82
C THR A 217 -5.15 -6.27 -12.34
N THR A 218 -5.65 -6.22 -13.56
CA THR A 218 -6.22 -7.41 -14.22
C THR A 218 -5.19 -8.54 -14.37
N GLU A 219 -3.91 -8.20 -14.50
CA GLU A 219 -2.82 -9.20 -14.65
C GLU A 219 -2.39 -9.80 -13.31
N THR A 220 -2.39 -9.00 -12.24
CA THR A 220 -1.92 -9.45 -10.93
C THR A 220 -3.02 -10.08 -10.08
N ARG A 221 -4.30 -9.90 -10.45
CA ARG A 221 -5.44 -10.52 -9.75
C ARG A 221 -5.34 -12.05 -9.82
N GLN A 222 -5.30 -12.69 -8.65
CA GLN A 222 -5.12 -14.14 -8.48
C GLN A 222 -3.89 -14.71 -9.23
N MET A 223 -2.88 -13.86 -9.44
CA MET A 223 -1.62 -14.26 -10.04
C MET A 223 -0.94 -15.36 -9.21
N VAL A 224 -1.02 -15.25 -7.88
CA VAL A 224 -0.41 -16.20 -6.95
C VAL A 224 -1.44 -17.27 -6.59
N ASN A 225 -1.45 -18.35 -7.35
CA ASN A 225 -2.32 -19.52 -7.25
C ASN A 225 -1.50 -20.80 -7.07
N ASP A 226 -2.13 -21.98 -7.16
CA ASP A 226 -1.47 -23.29 -7.03
C ASP A 226 -0.34 -23.47 -8.05
N GLU A 227 -0.58 -23.12 -9.31
CA GLU A 227 0.42 -23.24 -10.38
C GLU A 227 1.63 -22.35 -10.10
N TYR A 228 1.40 -21.13 -9.62
CA TYR A 228 2.46 -20.20 -9.25
C TYR A 228 3.35 -20.78 -8.15
N PHE A 229 2.78 -21.31 -7.07
CA PHE A 229 3.56 -21.96 -6.00
C PHE A 229 4.27 -23.24 -6.45
N PHE A 230 3.70 -23.98 -7.38
CA PHE A 230 4.30 -25.21 -7.91
C PHE A 230 5.69 -24.98 -8.54
N HIS A 231 5.89 -23.82 -9.18
CA HIS A 231 7.16 -23.50 -9.84
C HIS A 231 8.33 -23.32 -8.87
N PHE A 232 8.11 -22.94 -7.63
CA PHE A 232 9.18 -22.78 -6.65
C PHE A 232 9.90 -24.11 -6.41
N LYS A 233 11.23 -24.09 -6.37
CA LYS A 233 12.06 -25.31 -6.22
C LYS A 233 12.28 -25.68 -4.75
N LYS A 234 12.10 -24.73 -3.83
CA LYS A 234 12.25 -24.92 -2.39
C LYS A 234 10.92 -24.63 -1.68
N PRO A 235 10.73 -25.13 -0.45
CA PRO A 235 9.76 -24.52 0.47
C PRO A 235 10.14 -23.08 0.78
N ILE A 236 9.14 -22.18 0.86
CA ILE A 236 9.37 -20.75 1.04
C ILE A 236 8.55 -20.16 2.20
N PHE A 237 9.04 -19.05 2.78
CA PHE A 237 8.21 -18.11 3.51
C PHE A 237 7.54 -17.15 2.54
N PHE A 238 6.31 -16.78 2.81
CA PHE A 238 5.52 -15.92 1.93
C PHE A 238 5.04 -14.66 2.65
N ILE A 239 5.24 -13.48 2.05
CA ILE A 239 4.82 -12.19 2.59
C ILE A 239 3.95 -11.46 1.55
N ASN A 240 2.77 -11.03 1.97
CA ASN A 240 1.92 -10.16 1.16
C ASN A 240 1.49 -8.92 1.95
N THR A 241 2.11 -7.80 1.62
CA THR A 241 1.75 -6.44 2.07
C THR A 241 1.28 -5.57 0.90
N ALA A 242 0.93 -6.19 -0.23
CA ALA A 242 0.50 -5.52 -1.46
C ALA A 242 -1.03 -5.40 -1.53
N ARG A 243 -1.71 -6.41 -2.10
CA ARG A 243 -3.18 -6.51 -2.13
C ARG A 243 -3.61 -7.97 -1.96
N GLY A 244 -4.69 -8.19 -1.23
CA GLY A 244 -5.19 -9.54 -0.94
C GLY A 244 -5.65 -10.30 -2.16
N GLU A 245 -6.32 -9.64 -3.11
CA GLU A 245 -6.84 -10.26 -4.33
C GLU A 245 -5.75 -10.72 -5.32
N ILE A 246 -4.47 -10.40 -5.07
CA ILE A 246 -3.34 -10.94 -5.85
C ILE A 246 -3.17 -12.43 -5.59
N VAL A 247 -3.58 -12.90 -4.41
CA VAL A 247 -3.38 -14.26 -3.91
C VAL A 247 -4.69 -15.03 -3.88
N ASP A 248 -4.71 -16.22 -4.44
CA ASP A 248 -5.76 -17.20 -4.15
C ASP A 248 -5.51 -17.76 -2.75
N THR A 249 -6.35 -17.35 -1.79
CA THR A 249 -6.21 -17.76 -0.39
C THR A 249 -6.41 -19.26 -0.19
N ALA A 250 -7.27 -19.91 -0.98
CA ALA A 250 -7.47 -21.36 -0.90
C ALA A 250 -6.22 -22.10 -1.38
N ALA A 251 -5.62 -21.66 -2.47
CA ALA A 251 -4.35 -22.18 -2.96
C ALA A 251 -3.20 -21.97 -1.96
N LEU A 252 -3.13 -20.80 -1.31
CA LEU A 252 -2.15 -20.54 -0.26
C LEU A 252 -2.29 -21.54 0.89
N LEU A 253 -3.49 -21.75 1.42
CA LEU A 253 -3.74 -22.71 2.50
C LEU A 253 -3.37 -24.16 2.13
N LYS A 254 -3.70 -24.59 0.92
CA LYS A 254 -3.30 -25.89 0.39
C LYS A 254 -1.77 -26.04 0.36
N ASN A 255 -1.06 -25.00 -0.04
CA ASN A 255 0.40 -24.99 -0.10
C ASN A 255 1.05 -24.89 1.28
N ILE A 256 0.41 -24.27 2.29
CA ILE A 256 0.83 -24.33 3.70
C ILE A 256 0.66 -25.74 4.23
N ALA A 257 -0.48 -26.41 3.96
CA ALA A 257 -0.75 -27.77 4.40
C ALA A 257 0.22 -28.79 3.81
N SER A 258 0.62 -28.62 2.54
CA SER A 258 1.62 -29.47 1.89
C SER A 258 3.07 -29.21 2.34
N GLY A 259 3.32 -28.14 3.09
CA GLY A 259 4.67 -27.74 3.49
C GLY A 259 5.46 -26.97 2.42
N LYS A 260 4.84 -26.65 1.28
CA LYS A 260 5.45 -25.80 0.24
C LYS A 260 5.62 -24.37 0.73
N ILE A 261 4.66 -23.87 1.50
CA ILE A 261 4.75 -22.62 2.24
C ILE A 261 5.03 -22.94 3.71
N ILE A 262 6.19 -22.55 4.20
CA ILE A 262 6.64 -22.81 5.59
C ILE A 262 5.87 -21.93 6.58
N GLY A 263 5.59 -20.68 6.16
CA GLY A 263 4.81 -19.70 6.90
C GLY A 263 4.41 -18.54 6.02
N ALA A 264 3.28 -17.89 6.33
CA ALA A 264 2.74 -16.78 5.56
C ALA A 264 2.45 -15.56 6.44
N GLY A 265 2.93 -14.38 6.03
CA GLY A 265 2.62 -13.07 6.62
C GLY A 265 1.71 -12.30 5.67
N LEU A 266 0.50 -11.99 6.13
CA LEU A 266 -0.54 -11.36 5.33
C LEU A 266 -1.04 -10.10 6.04
N ASP A 267 -0.68 -8.94 5.51
CA ASP A 267 -1.26 -7.66 5.95
C ASP A 267 -2.57 -7.36 5.23
N VAL A 268 -2.81 -8.06 4.12
CA VAL A 268 -3.95 -7.87 3.22
C VAL A 268 -4.61 -9.19 2.90
N LEU A 269 -5.95 -9.19 2.76
CA LEU A 269 -6.76 -10.35 2.44
C LEU A 269 -7.70 -10.07 1.25
N GLN A 270 -8.17 -11.11 0.56
CA GLN A 270 -9.13 -10.97 -0.55
C GLN A 270 -10.42 -10.23 -0.12
N THR A 271 -10.77 -10.35 1.15
CA THR A 271 -11.89 -9.62 1.78
C THR A 271 -11.37 -9.07 3.11
N GLU A 272 -11.49 -7.76 3.33
CA GLU A 272 -10.85 -7.08 4.46
C GLU A 272 -11.83 -6.57 5.53
N LYS A 273 -13.15 -6.73 5.35
CA LYS A 273 -14.16 -6.18 6.26
C LYS A 273 -15.08 -7.25 6.83
N PHE A 274 -15.36 -7.16 8.12
CA PHE A 274 -16.43 -7.93 8.75
C PHE A 274 -17.81 -7.31 8.44
N PRO A 275 -18.91 -8.10 8.29
CA PRO A 275 -18.94 -9.57 8.48
C PRO A 275 -18.44 -10.38 7.26
N ALA A 276 -18.28 -9.79 6.08
CA ALA A 276 -17.98 -10.48 4.83
C ALA A 276 -16.68 -11.32 4.88
N LEU A 277 -15.69 -10.91 5.67
CA LEU A 277 -14.48 -11.70 5.91
C LEU A 277 -14.80 -13.03 6.62
N ALA A 278 -15.68 -13.00 7.64
CA ALA A 278 -16.06 -14.21 8.38
C ALA A 278 -16.87 -15.23 7.56
N GLU A 279 -17.52 -14.76 6.50
CA GLU A 279 -18.32 -15.58 5.58
C GLU A 279 -17.45 -16.30 4.52
N GLN A 280 -16.17 -15.93 4.41
CA GLN A 280 -15.26 -16.57 3.46
C GLN A 280 -14.97 -18.03 3.86
N PRO A 281 -15.09 -19.00 2.94
CA PRO A 281 -14.92 -20.42 3.24
C PRO A 281 -13.53 -20.75 3.77
N TRP A 282 -12.51 -19.99 3.40
CA TRP A 282 -11.12 -20.17 3.82
C TRP A 282 -10.80 -19.47 5.17
N TYR A 283 -11.66 -18.61 5.69
CA TYR A 283 -11.32 -17.76 6.84
C TYR A 283 -11.04 -18.54 8.11
N ASN A 284 -11.87 -19.54 8.43
CA ASN A 284 -11.69 -20.34 9.64
C ASN A 284 -10.38 -21.16 9.61
N ALA A 285 -10.01 -21.70 8.47
CA ALA A 285 -8.74 -22.41 8.29
C ALA A 285 -7.56 -21.44 8.42
N LEU A 286 -7.65 -20.27 7.78
CA LEU A 286 -6.58 -19.27 7.79
C LEU A 286 -6.31 -18.74 9.22
N LYS A 287 -7.35 -18.39 9.98
CA LYS A 287 -7.18 -17.85 11.34
C LYS A 287 -6.66 -18.89 12.34
N ALA A 288 -6.97 -20.16 12.13
CA ALA A 288 -6.56 -21.26 12.99
C ALA A 288 -5.11 -21.70 12.74
N ASP A 289 -4.55 -21.41 11.56
CA ASP A 289 -3.21 -21.87 11.21
C ASP A 289 -2.15 -21.09 11.98
N LYS A 290 -1.34 -21.82 12.76
CA LYS A 290 -0.26 -21.25 13.57
C LYS A 290 0.93 -20.73 12.73
N LYS A 291 1.03 -21.12 11.46
CA LYS A 291 2.06 -20.69 10.52
C LYS A 291 1.69 -19.39 9.80
N VAL A 292 0.53 -18.80 10.11
CA VAL A 292 0.05 -17.58 9.47
C VAL A 292 0.03 -16.42 10.47
N ILE A 293 0.58 -15.28 10.04
CA ILE A 293 0.46 -14.00 10.74
C ILE A 293 -0.49 -13.11 9.93
N LEU A 294 -1.50 -12.56 10.60
CA LEU A 294 -2.49 -11.65 10.00
C LEU A 294 -2.41 -10.30 10.68
N THR A 295 -2.40 -9.23 9.87
CA THR A 295 -2.56 -7.85 10.33
C THR A 295 -3.63 -7.14 9.49
N PRO A 296 -4.34 -6.12 10.02
CA PRO A 296 -5.53 -5.57 9.38
C PRO A 296 -5.21 -4.40 8.42
N HIS A 297 -4.35 -4.62 7.42
CA HIS A 297 -3.91 -3.66 6.41
C HIS A 297 -3.31 -2.38 7.03
N VAL A 298 -2.37 -2.58 7.95
CA VAL A 298 -1.73 -1.50 8.71
C VAL A 298 -0.26 -1.29 8.37
N GLY A 299 0.31 -2.07 7.47
CA GLY A 299 1.74 -2.01 7.14
C GLY A 299 2.24 -0.61 6.78
N GLY A 300 1.41 0.17 6.09
CA GLY A 300 1.70 1.58 5.74
C GLY A 300 1.10 2.61 6.70
N TRP A 301 0.54 2.21 7.83
CA TRP A 301 -0.22 3.06 8.74
C TRP A 301 0.46 3.18 10.12
N THR A 302 1.38 4.13 10.25
CA THR A 302 2.09 4.46 11.50
C THR A 302 1.88 5.94 11.85
N PHE A 303 2.18 6.34 13.09
CA PHE A 303 2.16 7.75 13.48
C PHE A 303 3.07 8.61 12.60
N ASP A 304 4.24 8.08 12.20
CA ASP A 304 5.18 8.77 11.35
C ASP A 304 4.69 8.86 9.89
N SER A 305 4.16 7.77 9.33
CA SER A 305 3.67 7.74 7.95
C SER A 305 2.44 8.64 7.76
N TYR A 306 1.58 8.76 8.76
CA TYR A 306 0.43 9.66 8.74
C TYR A 306 0.83 11.11 8.44
N ARG A 307 1.90 11.58 9.09
CA ARG A 307 2.48 12.90 8.83
C ARG A 307 3.21 12.97 7.49
N LYS A 308 4.13 12.03 7.23
CA LYS A 308 4.96 12.01 6.01
C LYS A 308 4.12 11.96 4.73
N ILE A 309 3.03 11.16 4.71
CA ILE A 309 2.08 11.11 3.59
C ILE A 309 1.54 12.50 3.29
N SER A 310 1.12 13.23 4.29
CA SER A 310 0.54 14.57 4.15
C SER A 310 1.58 15.62 3.71
N GLU A 311 2.83 15.50 4.19
CA GLU A 311 3.95 16.35 3.76
C GLU A 311 4.27 16.11 2.26
N VAL A 312 4.35 14.85 1.83
CA VAL A 312 4.59 14.49 0.42
C VAL A 312 3.46 14.98 -0.48
N LEU A 313 2.20 14.83 -0.06
CA LEU A 313 1.06 15.34 -0.84
C LEU A 313 1.13 16.86 -0.99
N ALA A 314 1.47 17.58 0.06
CA ALA A 314 1.58 19.03 0.00
C ALA A 314 2.75 19.47 -0.90
N GLU A 315 3.87 18.76 -0.89
CA GLU A 315 4.98 19.01 -1.80
C GLU A 315 4.55 18.76 -3.27
N LYS A 316 3.86 17.64 -3.55
CA LYS A 316 3.34 17.35 -4.89
C LYS A 316 2.29 18.36 -5.33
N LEU A 317 1.42 18.82 -4.42
CA LEU A 317 0.45 19.87 -4.70
C LEU A 317 1.13 21.18 -5.13
N ARG A 318 2.25 21.55 -4.48
CA ARG A 318 3.03 22.75 -4.84
C ARG A 318 3.58 22.68 -6.27
N ASN A 319 3.92 21.49 -6.73
CA ASN A 319 4.52 21.23 -8.05
C ASN A 319 3.48 20.97 -9.15
N LEU A 320 2.18 20.98 -8.81
CA LEU A 320 1.12 20.85 -9.82
C LEU A 320 1.05 22.10 -10.69
N SER A 321 1.05 21.88 -12.00
CA SER A 321 0.76 22.92 -13.00
C SER A 321 -0.75 22.99 -13.22
N LEU A 322 -1.45 23.82 -12.43
CA LEU A 322 -2.91 23.98 -12.45
C LEU A 322 -3.35 25.32 -13.04
#